data_e0b4a7069e5c83762809b0e1d7ce0ce5
#
_entry.id   e0b4a7069e5c83762809b0e1d7ce0ce5
#
_cell.length_a   1.000
_cell.length_b   1.000
_cell.length_c   1.000
_cell.angle_alpha   90.00
_cell.angle_beta   90.00
_cell.angle_gamma   90.00
#
_symmetry.space_group_name_H-M   'P 1'
#
loop_
_entity.id
_entity.type
_entity.pdbx_description
1 polymer ?
#
loop_
_entity_poly.entity_id
_entity_poly.type
_entity_poly.pdbx_seq_one_letter_code
_entity_poly.pdbx_strand_id
1 'polypeptide(L)'
;MTNVSVEERFHQEIELYQQACQWESDHFCNHIDEVVKQLEGHSAFYFKAKTLLEREHQKHNPMFQSYFCSQWHKYLTLALTEAQQIELEQHKEQLLADLYQRIETMQHMEEVTEAGDPTKAGRLWDMAKAKLTKTDVSTLKSMAHFLKKNSGLKEIAEKLGRMANEVDDPNKERVRSEDLKMVEEQSDNVTDDIVGIHESDDLSKLLPNEAMFLAYPELEVVFYKHLVDKRLLNYKVQGAQRKLRRVKAYKRQTKQVEQEKGPFIVCIDASGSMNGFPEQCAKALAYGLMQIALAEDRDCYVIMFSTQQITYELTKQDGLSEVLNFLSYSFHGGTDLGPVLDQSIELMLSEKYKNADLIVLSDFIAPSQPDEMMKRIAKLKESKNRFHAVNLSKYGNPELMTIFDHCWSYHPSKFGRLFKWK
;
A
#
# COMPACT_ATOMS: atom_id res chain seq x y z
N MET A 1 -13.08 12.78 -26.23
CA MET A 1 -13.96 12.07 -27.16
C MET A 1 -14.89 11.23 -26.31
N THR A 2 -16.17 11.54 -26.29
CA THR A 2 -17.21 10.83 -25.53
C THR A 2 -17.29 9.41 -26.04
N ASN A 3 -17.01 8.43 -25.18
CA ASN A 3 -17.23 7.02 -25.49
C ASN A 3 -18.74 6.78 -25.61
N VAL A 4 -19.24 6.88 -26.82
CA VAL A 4 -20.59 6.45 -27.17
C VAL A 4 -20.58 4.92 -27.15
N SER A 5 -21.48 4.31 -26.37
CA SER A 5 -21.52 2.84 -26.25
C SER A 5 -21.76 2.19 -27.61
N VAL A 6 -21.29 0.95 -27.81
CA VAL A 6 -21.51 0.21 -29.05
C VAL A 6 -23.00 0.13 -29.38
N GLU A 7 -23.82 -0.05 -28.35
CA GLU A 7 -25.31 -0.11 -28.50
C GLU A 7 -25.90 1.19 -29.03
N GLU A 8 -25.39 2.36 -28.60
CA GLU A 8 -25.85 3.66 -29.12
C GLU A 8 -25.46 3.88 -30.57
N ARG A 9 -24.32 3.35 -31.02
CA ARG A 9 -23.91 3.46 -32.47
C ARG A 9 -24.81 2.67 -33.37
N PHE A 10 -25.31 1.52 -32.97
CA PHE A 10 -26.16 0.64 -33.74
C PHE A 10 -27.66 0.85 -33.47
N HIS A 11 -28.01 1.73 -32.52
CA HIS A 11 -29.39 1.92 -32.08
C HIS A 11 -30.34 2.26 -33.25
N GLN A 12 -29.95 3.19 -34.08
CA GLN A 12 -30.76 3.60 -35.27
C GLN A 12 -30.95 2.45 -36.27
N GLU A 13 -29.92 1.67 -36.54
CA GLU A 13 -30.01 0.53 -37.44
C GLU A 13 -30.86 -0.60 -36.85
N ILE A 14 -30.77 -0.84 -35.56
CA ILE A 14 -31.61 -1.83 -34.85
C ILE A 14 -33.08 -1.42 -34.90
N GLU A 15 -33.39 -0.15 -34.66
CA GLU A 15 -34.77 0.36 -34.75
C GLU A 15 -35.33 0.21 -36.17
N LEU A 16 -34.57 0.60 -37.21
CA LEU A 16 -34.96 0.44 -38.60
C LEU A 16 -35.20 -1.04 -38.97
N TYR A 17 -34.33 -1.92 -38.50
CA TYR A 17 -34.46 -3.37 -38.68
C TYR A 17 -35.75 -3.90 -38.05
N GLN A 18 -36.03 -3.51 -36.78
CA GLN A 18 -37.24 -3.93 -36.06
C GLN A 18 -38.52 -3.44 -36.78
N GLN A 19 -38.53 -2.20 -37.24
CA GLN A 19 -39.63 -1.64 -38.02
C GLN A 19 -39.83 -2.39 -39.32
N ALA A 20 -38.78 -2.61 -40.11
CA ALA A 20 -38.83 -3.33 -41.38
C ALA A 20 -39.34 -4.77 -41.24
N CYS A 21 -39.03 -5.44 -40.11
CA CYS A 21 -39.54 -6.80 -39.82
C CYS A 21 -41.02 -6.83 -39.46
N GLN A 22 -41.61 -5.73 -38.97
CA GLN A 22 -42.99 -5.64 -38.53
C GLN A 22 -43.93 -5.16 -39.66
N TRP A 23 -43.41 -4.64 -40.76
CA TRP A 23 -44.22 -4.15 -41.87
C TRP A 23 -44.93 -5.26 -42.58
N GLU A 24 -46.12 -4.93 -43.15
CA GLU A 24 -46.77 -5.78 -44.13
C GLU A 24 -45.98 -5.80 -45.44
N SER A 25 -46.05 -6.88 -46.21
CA SER A 25 -45.22 -7.11 -47.38
C SER A 25 -45.35 -6.00 -48.43
N ASP A 26 -46.54 -5.44 -48.64
CA ASP A 26 -46.78 -4.35 -49.60
C ASP A 26 -46.14 -3.03 -49.10
N HIS A 27 -46.25 -2.75 -47.80
CA HIS A 27 -45.64 -1.59 -47.21
C HIS A 27 -44.09 -1.69 -47.23
N PHE A 28 -43.56 -2.88 -46.94
CA PHE A 28 -42.13 -3.17 -47.01
C PHE A 28 -41.57 -2.90 -48.43
N CYS A 29 -42.23 -3.43 -49.47
CA CYS A 29 -41.79 -3.25 -50.86
C CYS A 29 -41.73 -1.78 -51.29
N ASN A 30 -42.64 -0.94 -50.79
CA ASN A 30 -42.73 0.47 -51.18
C ASN A 30 -41.68 1.35 -50.45
N HIS A 31 -41.26 0.98 -49.21
CA HIS A 31 -40.37 1.82 -48.35
C HIS A 31 -38.97 1.28 -48.20
N ILE A 32 -38.70 0.05 -48.65
CA ILE A 32 -37.37 -0.57 -48.44
C ILE A 32 -36.24 0.19 -49.16
N ASP A 33 -36.49 0.82 -50.27
CA ASP A 33 -35.48 1.60 -51.00
C ASP A 33 -35.08 2.85 -50.21
N GLU A 34 -35.98 3.45 -49.40
CA GLU A 34 -35.69 4.58 -48.52
C GLU A 34 -34.87 4.12 -47.30
N VAL A 35 -35.23 2.98 -46.71
CA VAL A 35 -34.49 2.39 -45.59
C VAL A 35 -33.06 2.07 -46.03
N VAL A 36 -32.88 1.46 -47.20
CA VAL A 36 -31.52 1.14 -47.67
C VAL A 36 -30.69 2.39 -47.94
N LYS A 37 -31.30 3.51 -48.34
CA LYS A 37 -30.60 4.80 -48.45
C LYS A 37 -30.15 5.31 -47.09
N GLN A 38 -30.95 5.11 -46.04
CA GLN A 38 -30.56 5.50 -44.67
C GLN A 38 -29.40 4.65 -44.10
N LEU A 39 -29.23 3.43 -44.59
CA LEU A 39 -28.12 2.56 -44.25
C LEU A 39 -26.81 2.94 -44.94
N GLU A 40 -26.83 3.85 -45.88
CA GLU A 40 -25.66 4.27 -46.65
C GLU A 40 -24.61 4.92 -45.76
N GLY A 41 -23.40 4.37 -45.80
CA GLY A 41 -22.25 4.86 -45.01
C GLY A 41 -22.18 4.42 -43.54
N HIS A 42 -23.23 3.77 -43.01
CA HIS A 42 -23.29 3.40 -41.58
C HIS A 42 -23.42 1.89 -41.35
N SER A 43 -24.02 1.14 -42.30
CA SER A 43 -24.32 -0.27 -42.15
C SER A 43 -23.42 -1.17 -42.98
N ALA A 44 -22.93 -2.24 -42.39
CA ALA A 44 -22.22 -3.31 -43.10
C ALA A 44 -23.12 -4.07 -44.06
N PHE A 45 -24.44 -4.00 -43.90
CA PHE A 45 -25.42 -4.65 -44.76
C PHE A 45 -25.72 -3.86 -46.05
N TYR A 46 -25.39 -2.56 -46.13
CA TYR A 46 -25.75 -1.67 -47.24
C TYR A 46 -25.47 -2.25 -48.64
N PHE A 47 -24.24 -2.68 -48.88
CA PHE A 47 -23.86 -3.20 -50.22
C PHE A 47 -24.62 -4.48 -50.55
N LYS A 48 -24.89 -5.34 -49.59
CA LYS A 48 -25.67 -6.56 -49.78
C LYS A 48 -27.13 -6.23 -50.03
N ALA A 49 -27.72 -5.28 -49.29
CA ALA A 49 -29.06 -4.80 -49.47
C ALA A 49 -29.26 -4.23 -50.89
N LYS A 50 -28.34 -3.38 -51.33
CA LYS A 50 -28.36 -2.82 -52.69
C LYS A 50 -28.35 -3.92 -53.76
N THR A 51 -27.48 -4.92 -53.65
CA THR A 51 -27.41 -6.05 -54.59
C THR A 51 -28.70 -6.88 -54.59
N LEU A 52 -29.39 -6.99 -53.44
CA LEU A 52 -30.69 -7.68 -53.38
C LEU A 52 -31.81 -6.89 -54.01
N LEU A 53 -31.78 -5.55 -53.91
CA LEU A 53 -32.78 -4.66 -54.52
C LEU A 53 -32.63 -4.53 -56.03
N GLU A 54 -31.44 -4.64 -56.60
CA GLU A 54 -31.18 -4.64 -58.05
C GLU A 54 -31.87 -5.81 -58.79
N ARG A 55 -32.27 -6.85 -58.07
CA ARG A 55 -33.04 -7.99 -58.62
C ARG A 55 -34.55 -7.72 -58.59
N GLU A 56 -35.05 -6.79 -59.36
CA GLU A 56 -36.44 -6.29 -59.36
C GLU A 56 -37.52 -7.39 -59.38
N HIS A 57 -37.30 -8.51 -60.08
CA HIS A 57 -38.25 -9.61 -60.15
C HIS A 57 -38.49 -10.35 -58.85
N GLN A 58 -37.69 -10.14 -57.87
CA GLN A 58 -37.80 -10.80 -56.53
C GLN A 58 -38.51 -9.96 -55.47
N LYS A 59 -38.65 -8.61 -55.68
CA LYS A 59 -39.27 -7.69 -54.71
C LYS A 59 -40.72 -8.05 -54.37
N HIS A 60 -41.50 -8.55 -55.32
CA HIS A 60 -42.94 -8.91 -55.19
C HIS A 60 -43.14 -10.35 -54.66
N ASN A 61 -42.07 -11.08 -54.28
CA ASN A 61 -42.22 -12.40 -53.73
C ASN A 61 -42.47 -12.29 -52.20
N PRO A 62 -43.52 -12.90 -51.64
CA PRO A 62 -43.83 -12.84 -50.21
C PRO A 62 -42.70 -13.39 -49.31
N MET A 63 -41.80 -14.21 -49.86
CA MET A 63 -40.62 -14.68 -49.15
C MET A 63 -39.44 -13.71 -49.18
N PHE A 64 -39.49 -12.65 -49.98
CA PHE A 64 -38.37 -11.72 -50.13
C PHE A 64 -38.10 -10.94 -48.83
N GLN A 65 -39.14 -10.42 -48.19
CA GLN A 65 -39.02 -9.70 -46.90
C GLN A 65 -38.35 -10.56 -45.84
N SER A 66 -38.82 -11.80 -45.66
CA SER A 66 -38.27 -12.72 -44.70
C SER A 66 -36.76 -13.02 -44.96
N TYR A 67 -36.43 -13.23 -46.25
CA TYR A 67 -35.04 -13.46 -46.66
C TYR A 67 -34.16 -12.21 -46.44
N PHE A 68 -34.68 -11.03 -46.84
CA PHE A 68 -33.98 -9.75 -46.68
C PHE A 68 -33.70 -9.47 -45.20
N CYS A 69 -34.71 -9.56 -44.32
CA CYS A 69 -34.55 -9.38 -42.88
C CYS A 69 -33.62 -10.41 -42.26
N SER A 70 -33.66 -11.67 -42.71
CA SER A 70 -32.73 -12.70 -42.26
C SER A 70 -31.25 -12.37 -42.62
N GLN A 71 -31.00 -11.88 -43.82
CA GLN A 71 -29.66 -11.46 -44.22
C GLN A 71 -29.22 -10.22 -43.44
N TRP A 72 -30.11 -9.24 -43.27
CA TRP A 72 -29.81 -8.03 -42.48
C TRP A 72 -29.47 -8.38 -41.03
N HIS A 73 -30.27 -9.22 -40.42
CA HIS A 73 -30.00 -9.72 -39.07
C HIS A 73 -28.59 -10.33 -38.92
N LYS A 74 -28.21 -11.15 -39.92
CA LYS A 74 -26.88 -11.79 -39.91
C LYS A 74 -25.76 -10.77 -39.99
N TYR A 75 -25.85 -9.76 -40.85
CA TYR A 75 -24.83 -8.73 -40.99
C TYR A 75 -24.79 -7.81 -39.74
N LEU A 76 -25.95 -7.47 -39.20
CA LEU A 76 -26.08 -6.66 -38.00
C LEU A 76 -25.47 -7.37 -36.78
N THR A 77 -25.78 -8.65 -36.59
CA THR A 77 -25.19 -9.44 -35.49
C THR A 77 -23.67 -9.60 -35.62
N LEU A 78 -23.16 -9.80 -36.82
CA LEU A 78 -21.72 -9.84 -37.07
C LEU A 78 -21.07 -8.49 -36.75
N ALA A 79 -21.62 -7.38 -37.25
CA ALA A 79 -21.08 -6.06 -36.98
C ALA A 79 -21.11 -5.67 -35.50
N LEU A 80 -22.18 -6.06 -34.77
CA LEU A 80 -22.29 -5.88 -33.32
C LEU A 80 -21.25 -6.70 -32.58
N THR A 81 -21.09 -7.97 -32.92
CA THR A 81 -20.09 -8.83 -32.26
C THR A 81 -18.66 -8.37 -32.52
N GLU A 82 -18.34 -7.94 -33.72
CA GLU A 82 -17.03 -7.36 -34.06
C GLU A 82 -16.76 -6.06 -33.27
N ALA A 83 -17.76 -5.17 -33.21
CA ALA A 83 -17.63 -3.92 -32.48
C ALA A 83 -17.48 -4.15 -30.98
N GLN A 84 -18.22 -5.07 -30.37
CA GLN A 84 -18.10 -5.46 -28.97
C GLN A 84 -16.73 -6.11 -28.68
N GLN A 85 -16.23 -6.90 -29.62
CA GLN A 85 -14.93 -7.56 -29.47
C GLN A 85 -13.79 -6.53 -29.49
N ILE A 86 -13.86 -5.54 -30.39
CA ILE A 86 -12.89 -4.43 -30.44
C ILE A 86 -12.92 -3.61 -29.15
N GLU A 87 -14.11 -3.28 -28.63
CA GLU A 87 -14.26 -2.55 -27.38
C GLU A 87 -13.71 -3.35 -26.19
N LEU A 88 -13.96 -4.64 -26.14
CA LEU A 88 -13.47 -5.53 -25.11
C LEU A 88 -11.93 -5.63 -25.15
N GLU A 89 -11.34 -5.72 -26.33
CA GLU A 89 -9.89 -5.72 -26.50
C GLU A 89 -9.26 -4.39 -26.06
N GLN A 90 -9.87 -3.26 -26.40
CA GLN A 90 -9.41 -1.94 -25.96
C GLN A 90 -9.47 -1.81 -24.44
N HIS A 91 -10.57 -2.23 -23.80
CA HIS A 91 -10.66 -2.25 -22.33
C HIS A 91 -9.65 -3.18 -21.66
N LYS A 92 -9.42 -4.35 -22.26
CA LYS A 92 -8.41 -5.29 -21.79
C LYS A 92 -7.00 -4.69 -21.85
N GLU A 93 -6.65 -4.04 -22.95
CA GLU A 93 -5.35 -3.36 -23.10
C GLU A 93 -5.18 -2.23 -22.08
N GLN A 94 -6.25 -1.43 -21.86
CA GLN A 94 -6.24 -0.39 -20.83
C GLN A 94 -6.05 -0.95 -19.44
N LEU A 95 -6.77 -2.02 -19.08
CA LEU A 95 -6.63 -2.71 -17.78
C LEU A 95 -5.24 -3.31 -17.60
N LEU A 96 -4.68 -3.91 -18.66
CA LEU A 96 -3.32 -4.44 -18.61
C LEU A 96 -2.28 -3.32 -18.41
N ALA A 97 -2.41 -2.21 -19.12
CA ALA A 97 -1.55 -1.06 -18.95
C ALA A 97 -1.62 -0.50 -17.51
N ASP A 98 -2.83 -0.37 -16.97
CA ASP A 98 -3.04 0.05 -15.59
C ASP A 98 -2.45 -0.94 -14.58
N LEU A 99 -2.58 -2.25 -14.81
CA LEU A 99 -1.98 -3.29 -13.98
C LEU A 99 -0.45 -3.25 -14.00
N TYR A 100 0.16 -3.13 -15.19
CA TYR A 100 1.62 -3.01 -15.30
C TYR A 100 2.14 -1.76 -14.59
N GLN A 101 1.47 -0.62 -14.75
CA GLN A 101 1.80 0.60 -14.05
C GLN A 101 1.68 0.44 -12.53
N ARG A 102 0.66 -0.29 -12.07
CA ARG A 102 0.47 -0.60 -10.65
C ARG A 102 1.57 -1.50 -10.10
N ILE A 103 1.96 -2.54 -10.82
CA ILE A 103 3.05 -3.45 -10.43
C ILE A 103 4.38 -2.68 -10.34
N GLU A 104 4.70 -1.85 -11.34
CA GLU A 104 5.92 -1.02 -11.33
C GLU A 104 5.92 -0.07 -10.12
N THR A 105 4.78 0.56 -9.83
CA THR A 105 4.63 1.45 -8.68
C THR A 105 4.77 0.71 -7.35
N MET A 106 4.21 -0.51 -7.24
CA MET A 106 4.36 -1.35 -6.04
C MET A 106 5.80 -1.77 -5.81
N GLN A 107 6.52 -2.21 -6.85
CA GLN A 107 7.94 -2.55 -6.74
C GLN A 107 8.76 -1.36 -6.26
N HIS A 108 8.45 -0.17 -6.75
CA HIS A 108 9.12 1.05 -6.29
C HIS A 108 8.75 1.42 -4.85
N MET A 109 7.52 1.14 -4.40
CA MET A 109 7.11 1.38 -3.01
C MET A 109 7.72 0.37 -2.03
N GLU A 110 7.93 -0.89 -2.44
CA GLU A 110 8.65 -1.88 -1.63
C GLU A 110 10.09 -1.45 -1.33
N GLU A 111 10.74 -0.76 -2.26
CA GLU A 111 12.08 -0.19 -2.04
C GLU A 111 12.06 1.01 -1.07
N VAL A 112 10.93 1.72 -0.97
CA VAL A 112 10.74 2.89 -0.09
C VAL A 112 10.37 2.47 1.33
N THR A 113 9.59 1.39 1.47
CA THR A 113 9.26 0.79 2.75
C THR A 113 10.41 -0.10 3.21
N GLU A 114 10.70 -0.12 4.52
CA GLU A 114 11.68 -1.06 5.04
C GLU A 114 11.29 -2.49 4.66
N ALA A 115 12.22 -3.21 4.03
CA ALA A 115 12.04 -4.59 3.61
C ALA A 115 11.51 -5.44 4.78
N GLY A 116 10.27 -5.90 4.69
CA GLY A 116 9.68 -6.82 5.64
C GLY A 116 8.29 -6.48 6.19
N ASP A 117 7.69 -5.34 5.83
CA ASP A 117 6.35 -4.99 6.31
C ASP A 117 5.36 -4.76 5.14
N PRO A 118 4.77 -5.84 4.60
CA PRO A 118 3.85 -5.77 3.46
C PRO A 118 2.57 -4.97 3.78
N THR A 119 2.22 -4.81 5.06
CA THR A 119 1.05 -4.03 5.49
C THR A 119 1.25 -2.54 5.25
N LYS A 120 2.45 -2.02 5.46
CA LYS A 120 2.78 -0.60 5.20
C LYS A 120 2.74 -0.28 3.70
N ALA A 121 3.30 -1.17 2.87
CA ALA A 121 3.27 -1.02 1.41
C ALA A 121 1.83 -1.06 0.88
N GLY A 122 0.98 -1.94 1.39
CA GLY A 122 -0.43 -2.04 1.01
C GLY A 122 -1.22 -0.78 1.34
N ARG A 123 -1.06 -0.22 2.54
CA ARG A 123 -1.76 1.01 2.95
C ARG A 123 -1.29 2.24 2.19
N LEU A 124 0.00 2.37 1.93
CA LEU A 124 0.52 3.41 1.03
C LEU A 124 -0.06 3.28 -0.38
N TRP A 125 -0.27 2.03 -0.83
CA TRP A 125 -0.93 1.77 -2.11
C TRP A 125 -2.40 2.19 -2.11
N ASP A 126 -3.16 1.87 -1.07
CA ASP A 126 -4.57 2.26 -0.95
C ASP A 126 -4.75 3.78 -0.96
N MET A 127 -3.75 4.52 -0.46
CA MET A 127 -3.68 5.98 -0.53
C MET A 127 -3.26 6.50 -1.91
N ALA A 128 -2.64 5.67 -2.74
CA ALA A 128 -2.15 6.00 -4.07
C ALA A 128 -3.21 5.79 -5.16
N LYS A 129 -4.48 6.14 -4.93
CA LYS A 129 -5.53 6.08 -5.97
C LYS A 129 -5.21 6.95 -7.20
N ALA A 130 -4.33 7.94 -7.05
CA ALA A 130 -3.81 8.75 -8.14
C ALA A 130 -2.63 8.07 -8.84
N LYS A 131 -2.51 8.27 -10.15
CA LYS A 131 -1.35 7.83 -10.94
C LYS A 131 -0.10 8.54 -10.45
N LEU A 132 0.80 7.81 -9.78
CA LEU A 132 2.08 8.35 -9.35
C LEU A 132 3.01 8.51 -10.55
N THR A 133 3.64 9.68 -10.64
CA THR A 133 4.68 9.93 -11.64
C THR A 133 6.02 9.39 -11.14
N LYS A 134 6.98 9.15 -12.07
CA LYS A 134 8.34 8.72 -11.69
C LYS A 134 9.04 9.76 -10.78
N THR A 135 8.72 11.04 -10.92
CA THR A 135 9.23 12.11 -10.08
C THR A 135 8.68 12.01 -8.65
N ASP A 136 7.41 11.66 -8.48
CA ASP A 136 6.76 11.50 -7.17
C ASP A 136 7.40 10.34 -6.40
N VAL A 137 7.58 9.20 -7.05
CA VAL A 137 8.26 8.04 -6.47
C VAL A 137 9.71 8.38 -6.10
N SER A 138 10.43 9.16 -6.93
CA SER A 138 11.80 9.57 -6.62
C SER A 138 11.87 10.48 -5.38
N THR A 139 10.88 11.35 -5.20
CA THR A 139 10.77 12.24 -4.03
C THR A 139 10.54 11.41 -2.75
N LEU A 140 9.61 10.45 -2.77
CA LEU A 140 9.37 9.56 -1.64
C LEU A 140 10.61 8.72 -1.29
N LYS A 141 11.30 8.16 -2.31
CA LYS A 141 12.55 7.43 -2.13
C LYS A 141 13.65 8.29 -1.50
N SER A 142 13.78 9.55 -1.95
CA SER A 142 14.78 10.46 -1.40
C SER A 142 14.53 10.75 0.09
N MET A 143 13.28 10.96 0.50
CA MET A 143 12.90 11.17 1.90
C MET A 143 13.10 9.94 2.76
N ALA A 144 12.70 8.77 2.29
CA ALA A 144 12.95 7.50 2.97
C ALA A 144 14.44 7.24 3.15
N HIS A 145 15.24 7.46 2.11
CA HIS A 145 16.71 7.34 2.18
C HIS A 145 17.34 8.35 3.15
N PHE A 146 16.86 9.60 3.13
CA PHE A 146 17.31 10.63 4.06
C PHE A 146 17.02 10.27 5.51
N LEU A 147 15.81 9.79 5.80
CA LEU A 147 15.42 9.32 7.14
C LEU A 147 16.29 8.13 7.59
N LYS A 148 16.53 7.17 6.70
CA LYS A 148 17.37 5.99 6.98
C LYS A 148 18.83 6.38 7.24
N LYS A 149 19.36 7.34 6.49
CA LYS A 149 20.73 7.85 6.67
C LYS A 149 20.91 8.59 7.99
N ASN A 150 19.86 9.26 8.47
CA ASN A 150 19.90 10.07 9.69
C ASN A 150 19.21 9.29 10.85
N SER A 151 19.96 8.35 11.46
CA SER A 151 19.45 7.47 12.53
C SER A 151 18.84 8.24 13.72
N GLY A 152 19.32 9.44 14.02
CA GLY A 152 18.75 10.28 15.07
C GLY A 152 17.33 10.76 14.77
N LEU A 153 17.00 11.10 13.52
CA LEU A 153 15.64 11.47 13.14
C LEU A 153 14.70 10.26 13.21
N LYS A 154 15.18 9.09 12.77
CA LYS A 154 14.43 7.84 12.87
C LYS A 154 14.14 7.50 14.34
N GLU A 155 15.12 7.65 15.22
CA GLU A 155 14.96 7.42 16.67
C GLU A 155 13.94 8.40 17.29
N ILE A 156 13.92 9.67 16.89
CA ILE A 156 12.91 10.64 17.32
C ILE A 156 11.51 10.21 16.85
N ALA A 157 11.35 9.86 15.57
CA ALA A 157 10.07 9.41 15.02
C ALA A 157 9.55 8.16 15.76
N GLU A 158 10.42 7.17 15.99
CA GLU A 158 10.07 5.95 16.74
C GLU A 158 9.72 6.25 18.20
N LYS A 159 10.44 7.15 18.86
CA LYS A 159 10.13 7.56 20.24
C LYS A 159 8.77 8.26 20.30
N LEU A 160 8.50 9.21 19.40
CA LEU A 160 7.21 9.87 19.30
C LEU A 160 6.07 8.88 19.06
N GLY A 161 6.28 7.88 18.20
CA GLY A 161 5.30 6.81 17.97
C GLY A 161 5.08 5.91 19.19
N ARG A 162 6.14 5.62 19.97
CA ARG A 162 6.08 4.73 21.15
C ARG A 162 5.61 5.42 22.41
N MET A 163 5.78 6.73 22.57
CA MET A 163 5.43 7.45 23.79
C MET A 163 3.96 7.37 24.17
N ALA A 164 3.10 6.99 23.22
CA ALA A 164 1.74 6.61 23.51
C ALA A 164 1.61 5.38 24.44
N ASN A 165 2.69 4.60 24.65
CA ASN A 165 2.68 3.33 25.38
C ASN A 165 3.39 3.34 26.73
N GLU A 166 4.15 4.39 27.07
CA GLU A 166 4.92 4.41 28.31
C GLU A 166 4.21 5.24 29.39
N VAL A 167 3.28 4.62 30.08
CA VAL A 167 3.00 5.02 31.48
C VAL A 167 4.00 4.26 32.33
N ASP A 168 4.95 4.95 32.96
CA ASP A 168 5.83 4.40 33.96
C ASP A 168 5.00 3.91 35.16
N ASP A 169 4.65 2.65 35.16
CA ASP A 169 4.05 1.99 36.31
C ASP A 169 5.17 1.40 37.18
N PRO A 170 5.40 1.90 38.43
CA PRO A 170 6.49 1.45 39.30
C PRO A 170 6.31 0.01 39.78
N ASN A 171 5.15 -0.63 39.57
CA ASN A 171 4.88 -2.00 39.98
C ASN A 171 5.03 -2.99 38.82
N LYS A 172 6.26 -3.35 38.52
CA LYS A 172 6.59 -4.41 37.52
C LYS A 172 6.37 -5.79 38.12
N GLU A 173 5.21 -6.37 38.03
CA GLU A 173 4.98 -7.79 38.33
C GLU A 173 5.61 -8.70 37.26
N ARG A 174 6.46 -9.65 37.77
CA ARG A 174 7.00 -10.71 36.89
C ARG A 174 5.95 -11.81 36.71
N VAL A 175 5.25 -11.81 35.61
CA VAL A 175 4.31 -12.88 35.26
C VAL A 175 5.03 -13.97 34.47
N ARG A 176 4.86 -15.22 34.90
CA ARG A 176 5.33 -16.39 34.15
C ARG A 176 4.40 -16.58 32.94
N SER A 177 4.90 -16.40 31.74
CA SER A 177 4.18 -16.77 30.52
C SER A 177 4.83 -17.99 29.88
N GLU A 178 3.99 -18.93 29.45
CA GLU A 178 4.43 -20.05 28.63
C GLU A 178 4.20 -19.65 27.15
N ASP A 179 5.26 -19.29 26.48
CA ASP A 179 5.20 -18.96 25.04
C ASP A 179 5.51 -20.22 24.22
N LEU A 180 4.68 -20.50 23.24
CA LEU A 180 4.96 -21.51 22.22
C LEU A 180 5.99 -20.93 21.24
N LYS A 181 7.21 -21.44 21.28
CA LYS A 181 8.24 -21.09 20.31
C LYS A 181 8.50 -22.26 19.38
N MET A 182 8.64 -21.95 18.10
CA MET A 182 9.22 -22.92 17.15
C MET A 182 10.71 -23.05 17.44
N VAL A 183 11.11 -24.26 17.83
CA VAL A 183 12.51 -24.61 18.09
C VAL A 183 12.92 -25.58 17.01
N GLU A 184 14.03 -25.33 16.37
CA GLU A 184 14.65 -26.29 15.45
C GLU A 184 15.45 -27.29 16.30
N GLU A 185 15.01 -28.54 16.31
CA GLU A 185 15.73 -29.65 16.92
C GLU A 185 16.32 -30.53 15.81
N GLN A 186 17.58 -30.86 15.95
CA GLN A 186 18.19 -31.89 15.10
C GLN A 186 17.50 -33.23 15.38
N SER A 187 17.03 -33.88 14.36
CA SER A 187 16.34 -35.17 14.47
C SER A 187 16.97 -36.15 13.46
N ASP A 188 17.32 -37.32 13.95
CA ASP A 188 17.84 -38.39 13.13
C ASP A 188 16.78 -39.04 12.22
N ASN A 189 15.51 -38.62 12.36
CA ASN A 189 14.39 -39.15 11.56
C ASN A 189 14.02 -38.30 10.35
N VAL A 190 14.65 -37.14 10.16
CA VAL A 190 14.40 -36.25 9.00
C VAL A 190 15.51 -36.42 7.99
N THR A 191 15.13 -36.74 6.75
CA THR A 191 16.05 -37.14 5.65
C THR A 191 16.49 -35.95 4.82
N ASP A 192 17.04 -34.87 5.45
CA ASP A 192 17.46 -33.71 4.67
C ASP A 192 18.90 -33.79 4.20
N ASP A 193 19.84 -34.27 5.07
CA ASP A 193 21.25 -34.34 4.71
C ASP A 193 21.90 -35.66 5.16
N ILE A 194 22.77 -36.22 4.30
CA ILE A 194 23.60 -37.39 4.61
C ILE A 194 24.86 -36.91 5.33
N VAL A 195 24.95 -37.18 6.62
CA VAL A 195 26.09 -36.74 7.47
C VAL A 195 27.20 -37.77 7.52
N GLY A 196 26.91 -39.05 7.21
CA GLY A 196 27.91 -40.11 7.26
C GLY A 196 27.33 -41.50 7.02
N ILE A 197 28.06 -42.54 7.44
CA ILE A 197 27.68 -43.94 7.35
C ILE A 197 27.69 -44.51 8.78
N HIS A 198 26.72 -45.37 9.09
CA HIS A 198 26.65 -46.08 10.36
C HIS A 198 26.14 -47.54 10.13
N GLU A 199 26.39 -48.41 11.08
CA GLU A 199 25.88 -49.76 11.05
C GLU A 199 24.48 -49.83 11.70
N SER A 200 23.49 -50.37 10.99
CA SER A 200 22.14 -50.60 11.53
C SER A 200 21.40 -51.71 10.74
N ASP A 201 20.15 -51.98 11.16
CA ASP A 201 19.23 -52.93 10.52
C ASP A 201 18.17 -52.23 9.64
N ASP A 202 18.34 -50.93 9.37
CA ASP A 202 17.36 -50.14 8.61
C ASP A 202 17.56 -50.29 7.10
N LEU A 203 16.75 -51.12 6.47
CA LEU A 203 16.80 -51.38 5.03
C LEU A 203 16.45 -50.16 4.18
N SER A 204 15.79 -49.14 4.74
CA SER A 204 15.36 -47.97 3.98
C SER A 204 16.53 -47.04 3.63
N LYS A 205 17.63 -47.12 4.38
CA LYS A 205 18.81 -46.26 4.24
C LYS A 205 20.08 -47.04 3.83
N LEU A 206 19.88 -48.21 3.26
CA LEU A 206 20.94 -49.12 2.90
C LEU A 206 21.89 -48.51 1.85
N LEU A 207 23.18 -48.68 2.05
CA LEU A 207 24.17 -48.32 1.03
C LEU A 207 24.07 -49.28 -0.19
N PRO A 208 24.25 -48.75 -1.42
CA PRO A 208 24.23 -49.59 -2.62
C PRO A 208 25.24 -50.74 -2.59
N ASN A 209 26.38 -50.57 -1.91
CA ASN A 209 27.40 -51.62 -1.79
C ASN A 209 26.91 -52.83 -0.98
N GLU A 210 26.09 -52.60 0.05
CA GLU A 210 25.48 -53.72 0.81
C GLU A 210 24.39 -54.41 -0.01
N ALA A 211 23.64 -53.66 -0.83
CA ALA A 211 22.63 -54.20 -1.72
C ALA A 211 23.24 -55.08 -2.82
N MET A 212 24.50 -54.85 -3.20
CA MET A 212 25.21 -55.69 -4.18
C MET A 212 25.40 -57.14 -3.71
N PHE A 213 25.46 -57.41 -2.40
CA PHE A 213 25.54 -58.76 -1.88
C PHE A 213 24.31 -59.61 -2.27
N LEU A 214 23.16 -59.00 -2.47
CA LEU A 214 21.93 -59.67 -2.91
C LEU A 214 21.93 -59.98 -4.41
N ALA A 215 22.82 -59.37 -5.21
CA ALA A 215 22.93 -59.64 -6.64
C ALA A 215 23.67 -60.95 -6.96
N TYR A 216 24.39 -61.48 -5.97
CA TYR A 216 25.17 -62.70 -6.14
C TYR A 216 24.74 -63.77 -5.12
N PRO A 217 24.23 -64.96 -5.58
CA PRO A 217 23.71 -66.02 -4.68
C PRO A 217 24.71 -66.49 -3.63
N GLU A 218 25.99 -66.47 -3.95
CA GLU A 218 27.06 -66.91 -3.05
C GLU A 218 27.30 -65.88 -1.90
N LEU A 219 26.94 -64.58 -2.11
CA LEU A 219 27.15 -63.51 -1.16
C LEU A 219 25.87 -63.16 -0.39
N GLU A 220 24.73 -63.69 -0.80
CA GLU A 220 23.43 -63.39 -0.14
C GLU A 220 23.45 -63.79 1.34
N VAL A 221 24.11 -64.85 1.70
CA VAL A 221 24.27 -65.31 3.09
C VAL A 221 25.01 -64.26 3.94
N VAL A 222 25.96 -63.53 3.33
CA VAL A 222 26.69 -62.44 4.03
C VAL A 222 25.79 -61.30 4.33
N PHE A 223 24.90 -60.93 3.39
CA PHE A 223 23.92 -59.90 3.59
C PHE A 223 23.00 -60.21 4.77
N TYR A 224 22.42 -61.43 4.79
CA TYR A 224 21.53 -61.84 5.89
C TYR A 224 22.26 -61.91 7.23
N LYS A 225 23.54 -62.28 7.25
CA LYS A 225 24.34 -62.23 8.46
C LYS A 225 24.51 -60.79 8.97
N HIS A 226 24.87 -59.86 8.07
CA HIS A 226 25.00 -58.44 8.44
C HIS A 226 23.67 -57.87 8.93
N LEU A 227 22.54 -58.26 8.34
CA LEU A 227 21.20 -57.82 8.78
C LEU A 227 20.88 -58.32 10.21
N VAL A 228 21.13 -59.63 10.48
CA VAL A 228 20.87 -60.24 11.80
C VAL A 228 21.80 -59.66 12.86
N ASP A 229 23.05 -59.41 12.52
CA ASP A 229 24.04 -58.83 13.40
C ASP A 229 23.89 -57.31 13.54
N LYS A 230 22.92 -56.68 12.82
CA LYS A 230 22.68 -55.25 12.75
C LYS A 230 23.90 -54.42 12.31
N ARG A 231 24.64 -54.97 11.35
CA ARG A 231 25.89 -54.43 10.82
C ARG A 231 25.80 -53.98 9.38
N LEU A 232 24.60 -53.85 8.83
CA LEU A 232 24.45 -53.32 7.48
C LEU A 232 24.89 -51.85 7.47
N LEU A 233 25.71 -51.48 6.49
CA LEU A 233 26.14 -50.11 6.30
C LEU A 233 25.00 -49.30 5.73
N ASN A 234 24.58 -48.30 6.51
CA ASN A 234 23.46 -47.41 6.22
C ASN A 234 23.90 -45.97 6.20
N TYR A 235 23.20 -45.15 5.38
CA TYR A 235 23.39 -43.73 5.41
C TYR A 235 22.92 -43.15 6.75
N LYS A 236 23.81 -42.41 7.43
CA LYS A 236 23.44 -41.60 8.60
C LYS A 236 22.87 -40.29 8.11
N VAL A 237 21.58 -40.13 8.30
CA VAL A 237 20.81 -38.95 7.86
C VAL A 237 20.47 -38.12 9.05
N GLN A 238 20.70 -36.82 8.98
CA GLN A 238 20.27 -35.84 9.99
C GLN A 238 19.53 -34.72 9.31
N GLY A 239 18.47 -34.23 9.94
CA GLY A 239 17.71 -33.09 9.49
C GLY A 239 17.21 -32.25 10.64
N ALA A 240 16.84 -31.02 10.37
CA ALA A 240 16.27 -30.11 11.33
C ALA A 240 14.74 -30.20 11.32
N GLN A 241 14.16 -30.65 12.42
CA GLN A 241 12.69 -30.66 12.56
C GLN A 241 12.25 -29.48 13.42
N ARG A 242 11.36 -28.65 12.86
CA ARG A 242 10.73 -27.55 13.58
C ARG A 242 9.60 -28.09 14.46
N LYS A 243 9.81 -28.05 15.77
CA LYS A 243 8.79 -28.44 16.76
C LYS A 243 8.35 -27.24 17.57
N LEU A 244 7.05 -27.13 17.79
CA LEU A 244 6.47 -26.19 18.74
C LEU A 244 6.76 -26.69 20.16
N ARG A 245 7.67 -26.03 20.87
CA ARG A 245 7.92 -26.28 22.30
C ARG A 245 7.37 -25.15 23.17
N ARG A 246 6.76 -25.51 24.28
CA ARG A 246 6.42 -24.57 25.35
C ARG A 246 7.71 -24.20 26.09
N VAL A 247 8.18 -22.99 25.85
CA VAL A 247 9.34 -22.46 26.55
C VAL A 247 8.86 -21.54 27.66
N LYS A 248 9.25 -21.83 28.89
CA LYS A 248 8.97 -20.95 30.03
C LYS A 248 9.81 -19.68 29.86
N ALA A 249 9.21 -18.63 29.38
CA ALA A 249 9.83 -17.33 29.24
C ALA A 249 9.36 -16.44 30.41
N TYR A 250 10.29 -15.84 31.12
CA TYR A 250 9.96 -14.77 32.04
C TYR A 250 9.78 -13.48 31.24
N LYS A 251 8.55 -13.19 30.83
CA LYS A 251 8.23 -11.91 30.22
C LYS A 251 8.00 -10.89 31.34
N ARG A 252 8.76 -9.80 31.33
CA ARG A 252 8.33 -8.60 32.04
C ARG A 252 7.07 -8.11 31.35
N GLN A 253 5.92 -8.47 31.85
CA GLN A 253 4.68 -7.82 31.43
C GLN A 253 4.67 -6.46 32.13
N THR A 254 5.00 -5.43 31.36
CA THR A 254 4.38 -4.15 31.59
C THR A 254 2.90 -4.40 31.30
N LYS A 255 2.00 -4.24 32.26
CA LYS A 255 0.57 -4.11 31.95
C LYS A 255 0.48 -2.89 31.06
N GLN A 256 0.50 -3.12 29.76
CA GLN A 256 0.05 -2.13 28.81
C GLN A 256 -1.44 -2.00 29.08
N VAL A 257 -1.83 -0.99 29.82
CA VAL A 257 -3.15 -0.42 29.65
C VAL A 257 -3.07 0.10 28.22
N GLU A 258 -3.73 -0.56 27.28
CA GLU A 258 -3.93 -0.06 25.93
C GLU A 258 -4.65 1.28 26.08
N GLN A 259 -3.89 2.33 26.22
CA GLN A 259 -4.42 3.68 26.05
C GLN A 259 -4.58 3.80 24.54
N GLU A 260 -5.80 4.14 24.14
CA GLU A 260 -6.10 4.49 22.75
C GLU A 260 -5.06 5.50 22.28
N LYS A 261 -4.29 5.11 21.27
CA LYS A 261 -3.26 5.96 20.67
C LYS A 261 -3.98 7.06 19.91
N GLY A 262 -3.81 8.30 20.34
CA GLY A 262 -4.39 9.46 19.67
C GLY A 262 -3.76 9.74 18.29
N PRO A 263 -4.42 10.58 17.48
CA PRO A 263 -3.90 11.04 16.20
C PRO A 263 -2.68 11.95 16.37
N PHE A 264 -1.90 12.13 15.30
CA PHE A 264 -0.80 13.08 15.26
C PHE A 264 -1.24 14.43 14.67
N ILE A 265 -0.85 15.51 15.31
CA ILE A 265 -0.91 16.87 14.75
C ILE A 265 0.52 17.38 14.65
N VAL A 266 1.04 17.51 13.43
CA VAL A 266 2.43 17.91 13.18
C VAL A 266 2.46 19.34 12.67
N CYS A 267 2.98 20.28 13.47
CA CYS A 267 3.17 21.66 13.09
C CYS A 267 4.59 21.88 12.59
N ILE A 268 4.74 22.35 11.37
CA ILE A 268 6.03 22.52 10.71
C ILE A 268 6.25 24.00 10.39
N ASP A 269 7.31 24.54 10.93
CA ASP A 269 7.77 25.86 10.61
C ASP A 269 8.36 25.89 9.19
N ALA A 270 7.68 26.61 8.31
CA ALA A 270 8.07 26.80 6.93
C ALA A 270 8.73 28.16 6.66
N SER A 271 9.28 28.80 7.70
CA SER A 271 9.97 30.07 7.61
C SER A 271 11.28 29.97 6.82
N GLY A 272 11.77 31.12 6.36
CA GLY A 272 13.02 31.21 5.59
C GLY A 272 14.26 30.74 6.36
N SER A 273 14.26 30.83 7.70
CA SER A 273 15.37 30.34 8.56
C SER A 273 15.47 28.81 8.57
N MET A 274 14.37 28.13 8.30
CA MET A 274 14.28 26.66 8.19
C MET A 274 14.77 26.12 6.85
N ASN A 275 15.11 26.96 5.88
CA ASN A 275 15.51 26.53 4.55
C ASN A 275 16.76 25.62 4.56
N GLY A 276 16.82 24.66 3.65
CA GLY A 276 17.94 23.75 3.46
C GLY A 276 17.89 22.50 4.33
N PHE A 277 18.88 22.28 5.20
CA PHE A 277 18.97 21.07 6.00
C PHE A 277 17.84 20.92 7.05
N PRO A 278 17.45 21.98 7.81
CA PRO A 278 16.29 21.90 8.70
C PRO A 278 14.99 21.53 7.97
N GLU A 279 14.76 22.09 6.77
CA GLU A 279 13.62 21.75 5.93
C GLU A 279 13.58 20.25 5.58
N GLN A 280 14.72 19.71 5.13
CA GLN A 280 14.82 18.28 4.82
C GLN A 280 14.56 17.41 6.06
N CYS A 281 15.07 17.82 7.22
CA CYS A 281 14.82 17.12 8.48
C CYS A 281 13.36 17.15 8.88
N ALA A 282 12.69 18.31 8.78
CA ALA A 282 11.28 18.45 9.12
C ALA A 282 10.39 17.61 8.20
N LYS A 283 10.65 17.67 6.89
CA LYS A 283 9.92 16.85 5.89
C LYS A 283 10.13 15.36 6.11
N ALA A 284 11.37 14.93 6.34
CA ALA A 284 11.67 13.52 6.58
C ALA A 284 11.05 13.00 7.88
N LEU A 285 11.04 13.82 8.95
CA LEU A 285 10.42 13.46 10.22
C LEU A 285 8.89 13.37 10.08
N ALA A 286 8.26 14.33 9.43
CA ALA A 286 6.81 14.28 9.15
C ALA A 286 6.43 13.05 8.30
N TYR A 287 7.24 12.74 7.30
CA TYR A 287 7.08 11.51 6.50
C TYR A 287 7.22 10.24 7.37
N GLY A 288 8.20 10.20 8.27
CA GLY A 288 8.36 9.08 9.21
C GLY A 288 7.18 8.94 10.18
N LEU A 289 6.64 10.04 10.70
CA LEU A 289 5.45 10.05 11.56
C LEU A 289 4.20 9.58 10.80
N MET A 290 4.05 10.01 9.55
CA MET A 290 2.98 9.52 8.68
C MET A 290 3.08 8.00 8.47
N GLN A 291 4.28 7.47 8.21
CA GLN A 291 4.46 6.01 8.08
C GLN A 291 4.07 5.26 9.35
N ILE A 292 4.40 5.80 10.53
CA ILE A 292 4.01 5.22 11.81
C ILE A 292 2.49 5.31 12.00
N ALA A 293 1.89 6.46 11.67
CA ALA A 293 0.44 6.66 11.75
C ALA A 293 -0.31 5.65 10.88
N LEU A 294 0.13 5.45 9.64
CA LEU A 294 -0.44 4.44 8.73
C LEU A 294 -0.28 3.02 9.26
N ALA A 295 0.87 2.69 9.85
CA ALA A 295 1.10 1.35 10.42
C ALA A 295 0.21 1.07 11.64
N GLU A 296 -0.15 2.10 12.40
CA GLU A 296 -0.92 2.01 13.64
C GLU A 296 -2.41 2.39 13.47
N ASP A 297 -2.86 2.69 12.26
CA ASP A 297 -4.23 3.14 11.92
C ASP A 297 -4.63 4.42 12.67
N ARG A 298 -3.71 5.40 12.70
CA ARG A 298 -3.87 6.70 13.34
C ARG A 298 -3.98 7.80 12.28
N ASP A 299 -4.75 8.84 12.56
CA ASP A 299 -4.77 10.02 11.70
C ASP A 299 -3.48 10.85 11.87
N CYS A 300 -3.00 11.43 10.76
CA CYS A 300 -1.87 12.35 10.75
C CYS A 300 -2.24 13.65 10.02
N TYR A 301 -2.25 14.74 10.74
CA TYR A 301 -2.57 16.07 10.25
C TYR A 301 -1.34 16.95 10.29
N VAL A 302 -0.99 17.59 9.19
CA VAL A 302 0.17 18.48 9.10
C VAL A 302 -0.30 19.92 8.91
N ILE A 303 0.21 20.82 9.75
CA ILE A 303 0.02 22.27 9.64
C ILE A 303 1.38 22.90 9.33
N MET A 304 1.57 23.36 8.12
CA MET A 304 2.71 24.18 7.78
C MET A 304 2.40 25.63 8.05
N PHE A 305 3.31 26.32 8.72
CA PHE A 305 3.13 27.71 9.08
C PHE A 305 4.34 28.57 8.74
N SER A 306 4.06 29.74 8.24
CA SER A 306 4.99 30.83 8.06
C SER A 306 4.25 32.15 8.34
N THR A 307 4.09 33.03 7.36
CA THR A 307 3.13 34.15 7.37
C THR A 307 1.71 33.71 7.02
N GLN A 308 1.58 32.54 6.39
CA GLN A 308 0.33 31.86 6.07
C GLN A 308 0.35 30.43 6.59
N GLN A 309 -0.82 29.84 6.76
CA GLN A 309 -0.97 28.45 7.19
C GLN A 309 -1.49 27.61 6.03
N ILE A 310 -0.86 26.44 5.83
CA ILE A 310 -1.27 25.44 4.85
C ILE A 310 -1.43 24.13 5.60
N THR A 311 -2.55 23.46 5.39
CA THR A 311 -2.90 22.23 6.11
C THR A 311 -2.99 21.06 5.16
N TYR A 312 -2.52 19.89 5.62
CA TYR A 312 -2.54 18.64 4.88
C TYR A 312 -3.03 17.49 5.79
N GLU A 313 -3.99 16.72 5.33
CA GLU A 313 -4.46 15.51 6.02
C GLU A 313 -3.85 14.26 5.38
N LEU A 314 -2.70 13.83 5.88
CA LEU A 314 -1.84 12.85 5.20
C LEU A 314 -2.38 11.41 5.19
N THR A 315 -3.26 11.05 6.10
CA THR A 315 -3.82 9.69 6.27
C THR A 315 -5.20 9.50 5.66
N LYS A 316 -5.77 10.55 5.05
CA LYS A 316 -7.05 10.49 4.36
C LYS A 316 -6.98 9.69 3.06
N GLN A 317 -8.12 9.21 2.58
CA GLN A 317 -8.24 8.70 1.21
C GLN A 317 -7.76 9.78 0.24
N ASP A 318 -6.87 9.41 -0.69
CA ASP A 318 -6.13 10.32 -1.58
C ASP A 318 -5.03 11.18 -0.90
N GLY A 319 -4.70 10.90 0.37
CA GLY A 319 -3.69 11.63 1.13
C GLY A 319 -2.27 11.59 0.54
N LEU A 320 -1.97 10.64 -0.37
CA LEU A 320 -0.64 10.58 -1.00
C LEU A 320 -0.36 11.78 -1.90
N SER A 321 -1.37 12.33 -2.57
CA SER A 321 -1.22 13.59 -3.32
C SER A 321 -0.93 14.77 -2.40
N GLU A 322 -1.55 14.81 -1.21
CA GLU A 322 -1.27 15.82 -0.19
C GLU A 322 0.14 15.67 0.38
N VAL A 323 0.60 14.43 0.61
CA VAL A 323 1.99 14.13 1.00
C VAL A 323 2.99 14.66 -0.03
N LEU A 324 2.75 14.42 -1.31
CA LEU A 324 3.63 14.89 -2.37
C LEU A 324 3.63 16.42 -2.49
N ASN A 325 2.47 17.04 -2.38
CA ASN A 325 2.36 18.50 -2.35
C ASN A 325 3.12 19.08 -1.15
N PHE A 326 2.96 18.49 0.03
CA PHE A 326 3.71 18.85 1.22
C PHE A 326 5.23 18.70 1.03
N LEU A 327 5.70 17.57 0.51
CA LEU A 327 7.12 17.31 0.31
C LEU A 327 7.74 18.24 -0.76
N SER A 328 6.96 18.65 -1.74
CA SER A 328 7.40 19.54 -2.83
C SER A 328 7.37 21.02 -2.45
N TYR A 329 6.71 21.38 -1.35
CA TYR A 329 6.61 22.78 -0.91
C TYR A 329 7.99 23.32 -0.48
N SER A 330 8.36 24.52 -0.92
CA SER A 330 9.61 25.19 -0.52
C SER A 330 9.36 26.15 0.64
N PHE A 331 10.20 26.12 1.66
CA PHE A 331 10.04 26.92 2.87
C PHE A 331 10.42 28.39 2.61
N HIS A 332 9.54 29.30 3.01
CA HIS A 332 9.72 30.74 2.87
C HIS A 332 8.80 31.52 3.79
N GLY A 333 9.14 32.76 4.11
CA GLY A 333 8.32 33.66 4.94
C GLY A 333 8.86 33.86 6.35
N GLY A 334 8.03 34.43 7.23
CA GLY A 334 8.33 34.66 8.64
C GLY A 334 7.85 33.50 9.53
N THR A 335 7.98 33.67 10.86
CA THR A 335 7.57 32.66 11.86
C THR A 335 6.53 33.27 12.79
N ASP A 336 5.31 32.74 12.76
CA ASP A 336 4.25 33.06 13.72
C ASP A 336 3.66 31.80 14.30
N LEU A 337 4.02 31.49 15.55
CA LEU A 337 3.62 30.27 16.24
C LEU A 337 2.23 30.37 16.89
N GLY A 338 1.77 31.60 17.22
CA GLY A 338 0.52 31.81 17.93
C GLY A 338 -0.72 31.24 17.23
N PRO A 339 -1.01 31.67 16.00
CA PRO A 339 -2.17 31.17 15.25
C PRO A 339 -2.18 29.66 15.02
N VAL A 340 -0.99 29.05 14.91
CA VAL A 340 -0.85 27.59 14.72
C VAL A 340 -1.20 26.81 15.98
N LEU A 341 -0.74 27.31 17.13
CA LEU A 341 -1.11 26.72 18.42
C LEU A 341 -2.61 26.87 18.67
N ASP A 342 -3.22 28.02 18.32
CA ASP A 342 -4.67 28.19 18.43
C ASP A 342 -5.44 27.20 17.56
N GLN A 343 -5.06 27.05 16.29
CA GLN A 343 -5.67 26.05 15.38
C GLN A 343 -5.48 24.63 15.89
N SER A 344 -4.29 24.31 16.39
CA SER A 344 -4.01 22.97 16.94
C SER A 344 -4.87 22.68 18.18
N ILE A 345 -5.08 23.67 19.04
CA ILE A 345 -5.96 23.58 20.21
C ILE A 345 -7.41 23.34 19.77
N GLU A 346 -7.89 24.05 18.74
CA GLU A 346 -9.24 23.85 18.19
C GLU A 346 -9.42 22.43 17.62
N LEU A 347 -8.41 21.93 16.88
CA LEU A 347 -8.42 20.55 16.38
C LEU A 347 -8.48 19.53 17.53
N MET A 348 -7.68 19.70 18.59
CA MET A 348 -7.67 18.81 19.76
C MET A 348 -8.97 18.79 20.54
N LEU A 349 -9.78 19.85 20.44
CA LEU A 349 -11.12 19.91 21.04
C LEU A 349 -12.17 19.16 20.21
N SER A 350 -11.88 18.85 18.95
CA SER A 350 -12.77 18.05 18.11
C SER A 350 -12.72 16.57 18.48
N GLU A 351 -13.81 15.82 18.25
CA GLU A 351 -13.87 14.39 18.57
C GLU A 351 -12.85 13.56 17.79
N LYS A 352 -12.55 13.96 16.54
CA LYS A 352 -11.60 13.25 15.65
C LYS A 352 -10.16 13.31 16.16
N TYR A 353 -9.75 14.44 16.78
CA TYR A 353 -8.38 14.67 17.25
C TYR A 353 -8.27 14.68 18.78
N LYS A 354 -9.17 14.00 19.46
CA LYS A 354 -9.12 13.81 20.91
C LYS A 354 -7.92 12.95 21.31
N ASN A 355 -7.26 13.30 22.41
CA ASN A 355 -6.04 12.68 22.90
C ASN A 355 -4.87 12.73 21.87
N ALA A 356 -4.81 13.79 21.06
CA ALA A 356 -3.81 13.94 20.03
C ALA A 356 -2.40 14.21 20.61
N ASP A 357 -1.39 13.79 19.85
CA ASP A 357 0.01 14.12 20.07
C ASP A 357 0.38 15.30 19.15
N LEU A 358 0.55 16.49 19.70
CA LEU A 358 1.05 17.66 18.99
C LEU A 358 2.56 17.62 18.92
N ILE A 359 3.10 17.78 17.72
CA ILE A 359 4.53 17.80 17.46
C ILE A 359 4.88 19.06 16.70
N VAL A 360 5.66 19.95 17.32
CA VAL A 360 6.12 21.18 16.66
C VAL A 360 7.56 21.03 16.20
N LEU A 361 7.79 21.21 14.90
CA LEU A 361 9.09 21.16 14.25
C LEU A 361 9.48 22.60 13.84
N SER A 362 10.41 23.22 14.54
CA SER A 362 10.82 24.61 14.29
C SER A 362 12.27 24.83 14.74
N ASP A 363 12.84 25.92 14.33
CA ASP A 363 14.05 26.48 14.93
C ASP A 363 13.77 27.24 16.23
N PHE A 364 12.49 27.46 16.54
CA PHE A 364 11.98 28.18 17.72
C PHE A 364 12.55 29.60 17.90
N ILE A 365 12.89 30.25 16.80
CA ILE A 365 13.31 31.65 16.79
C ILE A 365 12.05 32.52 16.68
N ALA A 366 11.28 32.56 17.76
CA ALA A 366 10.01 33.28 17.86
C ALA A 366 9.83 33.93 19.24
N PRO A 367 8.99 34.95 19.40
CA PRO A 367 8.65 35.55 20.71
C PRO A 367 7.92 34.54 21.59
N SER A 368 7.98 34.78 22.92
CA SER A 368 7.19 34.02 23.91
C SER A 368 5.69 34.20 23.67
N GLN A 369 4.92 33.17 23.98
CA GLN A 369 3.48 33.19 23.78
C GLN A 369 2.73 33.85 24.95
N PRO A 370 1.53 34.40 24.70
CA PRO A 370 0.70 35.03 25.75
C PRO A 370 0.32 34.04 26.87
N ASP A 371 0.18 34.55 28.10
CA ASP A 371 -0.22 33.76 29.27
C ASP A 371 -1.58 33.06 29.11
N GLU A 372 -2.50 33.59 28.33
CA GLU A 372 -3.79 32.94 28.03
C GLU A 372 -3.63 31.68 27.25
N MET A 373 -2.73 31.68 26.25
CA MET A 373 -2.38 30.50 25.46
C MET A 373 -1.77 29.40 26.36
N MET A 374 -0.87 29.81 27.26
CA MET A 374 -0.25 28.90 28.21
C MET A 374 -1.27 28.20 29.13
N LYS A 375 -2.28 28.93 29.58
CA LYS A 375 -3.38 28.37 30.40
C LYS A 375 -4.25 27.39 29.61
N ARG A 376 -4.54 27.67 28.32
CA ARG A 376 -5.31 26.77 27.45
C ARG A 376 -4.57 25.49 27.21
N ILE A 377 -3.26 25.55 26.94
CA ILE A 377 -2.41 24.38 26.75
C ILE A 377 -2.34 23.54 28.04
N ALA A 378 -2.20 24.16 29.20
CA ALA A 378 -2.17 23.45 30.47
C ALA A 378 -3.44 22.62 30.71
N LYS A 379 -4.63 23.19 30.41
CA LYS A 379 -5.92 22.45 30.47
C LYS A 379 -5.96 21.24 29.52
N LEU A 380 -5.44 21.38 28.28
CA LEU A 380 -5.41 20.29 27.33
C LEU A 380 -4.46 19.17 27.75
N LYS A 381 -3.36 19.48 28.42
CA LYS A 381 -2.45 18.48 29.00
C LYS A 381 -3.15 17.65 30.08
N GLU A 382 -3.99 18.26 30.91
CA GLU A 382 -4.82 17.53 31.88
C GLU A 382 -5.79 16.54 31.19
N SER A 383 -6.20 16.83 29.95
CA SER A 383 -7.07 15.99 29.13
C SER A 383 -6.33 14.94 28.30
N LYS A 384 -5.12 14.53 28.72
CA LYS A 384 -4.28 13.50 28.06
C LYS A 384 -3.72 13.88 26.68
N ASN A 385 -3.84 15.13 26.23
CA ASN A 385 -3.13 15.59 25.04
C ASN A 385 -1.66 15.84 25.40
N ARG A 386 -0.76 15.56 24.47
CA ARG A 386 0.68 15.69 24.67
C ARG A 386 1.26 16.71 23.69
N PHE A 387 2.24 17.43 24.18
CA PHE A 387 2.89 18.50 23.43
C PHE A 387 4.37 18.20 23.31
N HIS A 388 4.84 18.01 22.11
CA HIS A 388 6.21 17.68 21.79
C HIS A 388 6.86 18.74 20.91
N ALA A 389 8.16 18.97 21.11
CA ALA A 389 8.94 19.88 20.28
C ALA A 389 10.18 19.20 19.74
N VAL A 390 10.49 19.46 18.47
CA VAL A 390 11.78 19.13 17.86
C VAL A 390 12.44 20.41 17.40
N ASN A 391 13.47 20.80 18.11
CA ASN A 391 14.26 21.98 17.78
C ASN A 391 15.34 21.62 16.76
N LEU A 392 15.29 22.28 15.61
CA LEU A 392 16.22 22.10 14.49
C LEU A 392 17.31 23.18 14.44
N SER A 393 17.39 24.04 15.47
CA SER A 393 18.38 25.10 15.63
C SER A 393 19.09 25.02 16.97
N LYS A 394 20.26 25.66 17.07
CA LYS A 394 20.96 25.86 18.35
C LYS A 394 20.51 27.12 19.10
N TYR A 395 19.70 27.95 18.44
CA TYR A 395 19.38 29.30 18.92
C TYR A 395 17.90 29.48 19.31
N GLY A 396 17.16 28.38 19.49
CA GLY A 396 15.75 28.42 19.87
C GLY A 396 15.53 29.08 21.21
N ASN A 397 14.38 29.77 21.37
CA ASN A 397 13.99 30.46 22.60
C ASN A 397 13.67 29.44 23.72
N PRO A 398 14.39 29.44 24.85
CA PRO A 398 14.15 28.48 25.94
C PRO A 398 12.76 28.64 26.59
N GLU A 399 12.18 29.84 26.60
CA GLU A 399 10.87 30.08 27.19
C GLU A 399 9.77 29.33 26.42
N LEU A 400 9.86 29.29 25.10
CA LEU A 400 8.93 28.52 24.27
C LEU A 400 9.03 27.00 24.53
N MET A 401 10.22 26.51 24.89
CA MET A 401 10.42 25.08 25.18
C MET A 401 9.71 24.63 26.45
N THR A 402 9.37 25.53 27.36
CA THR A 402 8.62 25.20 28.58
C THR A 402 7.18 24.79 28.31
N ILE A 403 6.65 25.12 27.13
CA ILE A 403 5.30 24.75 26.68
C ILE A 403 5.19 23.24 26.50
N PHE A 404 6.28 22.57 26.11
CA PHE A 404 6.26 21.20 25.65
C PHE A 404 6.63 20.20 26.76
N ASP A 405 6.02 19.02 26.72
CA ASP A 405 6.30 17.94 27.68
C ASP A 405 7.65 17.30 27.40
N HIS A 406 7.98 17.18 26.11
CA HIS A 406 9.27 16.64 25.67
C HIS A 406 9.85 17.50 24.54
N CYS A 407 11.12 17.84 24.67
CA CYS A 407 11.88 18.59 23.69
C CYS A 407 13.07 17.78 23.20
N TRP A 408 13.21 17.63 21.90
CA TRP A 408 14.39 17.06 21.27
C TRP A 408 15.11 18.15 20.47
N SER A 409 16.42 18.12 20.51
CA SER A 409 17.23 18.99 19.64
C SER A 409 17.99 18.11 18.67
N TYR A 410 17.85 18.42 17.39
CA TYR A 410 18.60 17.75 16.32
C TYR A 410 19.43 18.76 15.55
N HIS A 411 20.75 18.60 15.62
CA HIS A 411 21.68 19.48 14.94
C HIS A 411 22.60 18.67 14.02
N PRO A 412 22.92 19.17 12.83
CA PRO A 412 23.89 18.56 11.95
C PRO A 412 25.29 18.70 12.54
N SER A 413 25.68 17.83 13.46
CA SER A 413 27.08 17.67 13.84
C SER A 413 27.66 16.47 13.09
N LYS A 414 28.99 16.46 12.85
CA LYS A 414 29.71 15.36 12.16
C LYS A 414 29.44 13.96 12.75
N PHE A 415 28.67 13.86 13.83
CA PHE A 415 28.34 12.61 14.55
C PHE A 415 26.87 12.43 14.93
N GLY A 416 25.92 13.21 14.42
CA GLY A 416 24.46 12.99 14.57
C GLY A 416 24.01 12.67 16.01
N ARG A 417 24.50 13.38 17.03
CA ARG A 417 24.13 13.11 18.42
C ARG A 417 22.82 13.77 18.78
N LEU A 418 21.92 12.95 19.26
CA LEU A 418 20.64 13.33 19.88
C LEU A 418 20.92 13.93 21.25
N PHE A 419 20.50 15.15 21.51
CA PHE A 419 20.48 15.72 22.85
C PHE A 419 19.03 15.82 23.32
N LYS A 420 18.71 15.11 24.42
CA LYS A 420 17.46 15.27 25.13
C LYS A 420 17.63 16.50 26.04
N TRP A 421 16.85 17.53 25.81
CA TRP A 421 16.63 18.57 26.82
C TRP A 421 15.59 18.04 27.80
N LYS A 422 15.81 18.34 29.07
CA LYS A 422 15.00 17.88 30.19
C LYS A 422 13.56 18.31 30.08
#